data_fb17acd4c4c72688e26ef5c655f87f0c
#
_entry.id   fb17acd4c4c72688e26ef5c655f87f0c
#
_cell.length_a   1.000
_cell.length_b   1.000
_cell.length_c   1.000
_cell.angle_alpha   90.00
_cell.angle_beta   90.00
_cell.angle_gamma   90.00
#
_symmetry.space_group_name_H-M   'P 1'
#
loop_
_entity.id
_entity.type
_entity.pdbx_description
1 polymer ?
#
loop_
_entity_poly.entity_id
_entity_poly.type
_entity_poly.pdbx_seq_one_letter_code
_entity_poly.pdbx_strand_id
1 'polypeptide(L)'
;MRRATAPPAVREDGAVSTREVPIRDETIRLGQFLKLADLIDNGGEAKPLMIQGLVAVNGETETRRGRQLVKGDVVTLGEESVRVG
;
A
#
# COMPACT_ATOMS: atom_id res chain seq x y z
N MET A 1 20.42 -6.64 -1.99
CA MET A 1 20.36 -6.69 -1.48
C MET A 1 20.17 -6.52 -1.51
N ARG A 2 19.48 -6.53 -1.66
CA ARG A 2 19.08 -6.40 -1.20
C ARG A 2 19.05 -6.31 -1.09
N ARG A 3 18.77 -6.36 -1.40
CA ARG A 3 18.49 -6.26 -0.69
C ARG A 3 18.58 -6.49 -0.32
N ALA A 4 18.79 -6.62 -0.56
CA ALA A 4 18.60 -6.77 0.13
C ALA A 4 18.15 -6.63 0.55
N THR A 5 18.11 -6.53 0.40
CA THR A 5 17.53 -6.45 0.88
C THR A 5 17.02 -6.47 1.57
N ALA A 6 17.49 -5.99 1.33
CA ALA A 6 16.88 -6.15 2.47
C ALA A 6 15.52 -5.89 2.45
N PRO A 7 14.96 -6.72 2.71
CA PRO A 7 13.63 -6.52 2.80
C PRO A 7 13.36 -5.58 3.87
N PRO A 8 12.38 -4.84 3.71
CA PRO A 8 11.87 -4.18 4.80
C PRO A 8 11.59 -5.19 5.77
N ALA A 9 12.37 -5.23 6.63
CA ALA A 9 12.23 -6.25 7.58
C ALA A 9 11.15 -5.88 8.53
N VAL A 10 10.57 -6.87 9.02
CA VAL A 10 9.75 -6.73 10.17
C VAL A 10 10.65 -6.32 11.28
N ARG A 11 10.35 -5.28 11.94
CA ARG A 11 11.17 -4.83 13.02
C ARG A 11 10.86 -5.56 14.28
N GLU A 12 11.88 -5.74 15.07
CA GLU A 12 11.73 -6.47 16.32
C GLU A 12 10.86 -5.74 17.31
N ASP A 13 10.73 -4.44 17.15
CA ASP A 13 9.89 -3.66 18.04
C ASP A 13 8.42 -3.71 17.66
N GLY A 14 8.09 -4.52 16.68
CA GLY A 14 6.70 -4.64 16.26
C GLY A 14 6.22 -3.55 15.35
N ALA A 15 7.12 -2.72 14.88
CA ALA A 15 6.71 -1.66 13.98
C ALA A 15 6.24 -2.25 12.66
N VAL A 16 5.46 -1.45 11.95
CA VAL A 16 4.91 -1.85 10.67
C VAL A 16 6.03 -2.13 9.70
N SER A 17 5.97 -3.23 9.02
CA SER A 17 6.93 -3.53 7.98
C SER A 17 6.40 -2.94 6.68
N THR A 18 7.34 -2.49 5.85
CA THR A 18 7.00 -1.93 4.55
C THR A 18 7.49 -2.86 3.47
N ARG A 19 6.57 -3.30 2.62
CA ARG A 19 6.90 -4.12 1.47
C ARG A 19 6.92 -3.24 0.24
N GLU A 20 7.61 -3.68 -0.79
CA GLU A 20 7.57 -3.02 -2.07
C GLU A 20 6.89 -3.95 -3.05
N VAL A 21 5.89 -3.45 -3.75
CA VAL A 21 5.16 -4.23 -4.75
C VAL A 21 5.37 -3.54 -6.10
N PRO A 22 6.02 -4.22 -7.04
CA PRO A 22 6.25 -3.62 -8.35
C PRO A 22 4.95 -3.52 -9.13
N ILE A 23 4.84 -2.46 -9.91
CA ILE A 23 3.70 -2.28 -10.80
C ILE A 23 4.20 -2.30 -12.23
N ARG A 24 3.30 -2.67 -13.14
CA ARG A 24 3.65 -2.83 -14.53
C ARG A 24 3.78 -1.50 -15.25
N ASP A 25 2.85 -0.60 -14.98
CA ASP A 25 2.81 0.71 -15.63
C ASP A 25 3.44 1.74 -14.71
N GLU A 26 3.51 2.97 -15.19
CA GLU A 26 4.08 4.04 -14.38
C GLU A 26 3.15 4.48 -13.26
N THR A 27 1.86 4.21 -13.41
CA THR A 27 0.87 4.58 -12.41
C THR A 27 -0.07 3.41 -12.16
N ILE A 28 -0.74 3.46 -11.03
CA ILE A 28 -1.77 2.48 -10.69
C ILE A 28 -2.78 3.18 -9.80
N ARG A 29 -4.03 2.79 -9.91
CA ARG A 29 -5.05 3.37 -9.03
C ARG A 29 -4.98 2.72 -7.66
N LEU A 30 -5.31 3.49 -6.64
CA LEU A 30 -5.21 3.03 -5.27
C LEU A 30 -5.97 1.73 -5.03
N GLY A 31 -7.21 1.64 -5.50
CA GLY A 31 -7.99 0.43 -5.33
C GLY A 31 -7.35 -0.78 -5.98
N GLN A 32 -6.76 -0.58 -7.16
CA GLN A 32 -6.07 -1.67 -7.85
C GLN A 32 -4.80 -2.07 -7.13
N PHE A 33 -4.11 -1.09 -6.56
CA PHE A 33 -2.87 -1.38 -5.86
C PHE A 33 -3.13 -2.16 -4.57
N LEU A 34 -4.20 -1.82 -3.86
CA LEU A 34 -4.57 -2.55 -2.65
C LEU A 34 -4.80 -4.03 -2.97
N LYS A 35 -5.42 -4.30 -4.11
CA LYS A 35 -5.67 -5.67 -4.52
C LYS A 35 -4.37 -6.35 -4.98
N LEU A 36 -3.56 -5.64 -5.74
CA LEU A 36 -2.29 -6.18 -6.22
C LEU A 36 -1.36 -6.51 -5.07
N ALA A 37 -1.36 -5.68 -4.04
CA ALA A 37 -0.52 -5.88 -2.88
C ALA A 37 -1.10 -6.89 -1.90
N ASP A 38 -2.24 -7.47 -2.26
CA ASP A 38 -2.88 -8.50 -1.44
C ASP A 38 -3.33 -7.98 -0.08
N LEU A 39 -3.65 -6.70 -0.04
CA LEU A 39 -4.19 -6.09 1.18
C LEU A 39 -5.69 -6.26 1.26
N ILE A 40 -6.34 -6.51 0.13
CA ILE A 40 -7.76 -6.79 0.06
C ILE A 40 -7.98 -7.96 -0.89
N ASP A 41 -9.07 -8.67 -0.72
CA ASP A 41 -9.37 -9.82 -1.56
C ASP A 41 -10.02 -9.43 -2.87
N ASN A 42 -10.81 -8.36 -2.86
CA ASN A 42 -11.47 -7.91 -4.08
C ASN A 42 -11.71 -6.42 -3.99
N GLY A 43 -12.03 -5.82 -5.13
CA GLY A 43 -12.16 -4.38 -5.20
C GLY A 43 -13.27 -3.82 -4.35
N GLY A 44 -14.27 -4.63 -4.02
CA GLY A 44 -15.38 -4.16 -3.20
C GLY A 44 -14.99 -3.90 -1.77
N GLU A 45 -13.88 -4.47 -1.31
CA GLU A 45 -13.44 -4.26 0.06
C GLU A 45 -12.76 -2.91 0.26
N ALA A 46 -12.31 -2.29 -0.82
CA ALA A 46 -11.60 -1.03 -0.69
C ALA A 46 -12.51 0.08 -0.18
N LYS A 47 -13.75 0.11 -0.64
CA LYS A 47 -14.64 1.21 -0.33
C LYS A 47 -14.91 1.34 1.17
N PRO A 48 -15.33 0.27 1.88
CA PRO A 48 -15.58 0.43 3.32
C PRO A 48 -14.31 0.77 4.10
N LEU A 49 -13.15 0.26 3.66
CA LEU A 49 -11.91 0.57 4.35
C LEU A 49 -11.56 2.04 4.19
N MET A 50 -11.80 2.59 3.01
CA MET A 50 -11.50 3.99 2.76
C MET A 50 -12.47 4.90 3.50
N ILE A 51 -13.75 4.53 3.55
CA ILE A 51 -14.74 5.31 4.28
C ILE A 51 -14.40 5.39 5.75
N GLN A 52 -13.84 4.31 6.30
CA GLN A 52 -13.44 4.29 7.70
C GLN A 52 -12.13 5.01 7.97
N GLY A 53 -11.48 5.51 6.92
CA GLY A 53 -10.23 6.24 7.10
C GLY A 53 -9.04 5.35 7.38
N LEU A 54 -9.11 4.08 7.00
CA LEU A 54 -8.04 3.13 7.28
C LEU A 54 -6.95 3.13 6.24
N VAL A 55 -7.15 3.79 5.12
CA VAL A 55 -6.18 3.81 4.02
C VAL A 55 -5.54 5.19 3.97
N ALA A 56 -4.23 5.20 3.91
CA ALA A 56 -3.47 6.44 3.78
C ALA A 56 -2.45 6.30 2.66
N VAL A 57 -2.14 7.42 2.03
CA VAL A 57 -1.11 7.47 1.00
C VAL A 57 -0.11 8.53 1.44
N ASN A 58 1.15 8.11 1.57
CA ASN A 58 2.23 9.00 2.02
C ASN A 58 1.88 9.69 3.34
N GLY A 59 1.20 8.96 4.21
CA GLY A 59 0.87 9.46 5.55
C GLY A 59 -0.42 10.24 5.65
N GLU A 60 -1.13 10.43 4.54
CA GLU A 60 -2.38 11.19 4.55
C GLU A 60 -3.55 10.28 4.22
N THR A 61 -4.62 10.38 5.00
CA THR A 61 -5.80 9.57 4.75
C THR A 61 -6.35 9.84 3.36
N GLU A 62 -6.62 8.78 2.63
CA GLU A 62 -7.15 8.89 1.29
C GLU A 62 -8.48 8.14 1.22
N THR A 63 -9.51 8.79 0.69
CA THR A 63 -10.82 8.17 0.57
C THR A 63 -11.21 7.92 -0.87
N ARG A 64 -10.38 8.32 -1.82
CA ARG A 64 -10.70 8.16 -3.24
C ARG A 64 -10.04 6.90 -3.77
N ARG A 65 -10.84 5.94 -4.11
CA ARG A 65 -10.37 4.67 -4.64
C ARG A 65 -9.63 4.83 -5.97
N GLY A 66 -10.00 5.85 -6.72
CA GLY A 66 -9.40 6.10 -8.02
C GLY A 66 -8.16 6.96 -8.01
N ARG A 67 -7.65 7.32 -6.81
CA ARG A 67 -6.42 8.10 -6.77
C ARG A 67 -5.30 7.39 -7.49
N GLN A 68 -4.57 8.11 -8.32
CA GLN A 68 -3.44 7.53 -9.02
C GLN A 68 -2.20 7.55 -8.14
N LEU A 69 -1.50 6.43 -8.14
CA LEU A 69 -0.25 6.27 -7.41
C LEU A 69 0.87 6.14 -8.41
N VAL A 70 2.05 6.59 -8.01
CA VAL A 70 3.26 6.44 -8.83
C VAL A 70 4.29 5.69 -8.02
N LYS A 71 5.32 5.21 -8.70
CA LYS A 71 6.38 4.49 -8.02
C LYS A 71 6.99 5.37 -6.94
N GLY A 72 7.17 4.80 -5.78
CA GLY A 72 7.68 5.52 -4.63
C GLY A 72 6.61 5.93 -3.63
N ASP A 73 5.33 5.94 -4.04
CA ASP A 73 4.27 6.24 -3.10
C ASP A 73 4.16 5.11 -2.08
N VAL A 74 3.81 5.46 -0.86
CA VAL A 74 3.63 4.48 0.21
C VAL A 74 2.18 4.46 0.62
N VAL A 75 1.58 3.29 0.56
CA VAL A 75 0.19 3.09 0.93
C VAL A 75 0.15 2.35 2.26
N THR A 76 -0.62 2.87 3.19
CA THR A 76 -0.79 2.24 4.49
C THR A 76 -2.24 1.82 4.65
N LEU A 77 -2.44 0.59 5.10
CA LEU A 77 -3.77 0.09 5.42
C LEU A 77 -3.68 -0.53 6.80
N GLY A 78 -4.28 0.15 7.78
CA GLY A 78 -4.18 -0.31 9.15
C GLY A 78 -2.73 -0.27 9.61
N GLU A 79 -2.18 -1.44 9.91
CA GLU A 79 -0.81 -1.51 10.38
C GLU A 79 0.16 -1.96 9.30
N GLU A 80 -0.31 -2.12 8.08
CA GLU A 80 0.55 -2.55 6.99
C GLU A 80 0.88 -1.39 6.08
N SER A 81 2.12 -1.33 5.63
CA SER A 81 2.56 -0.33 4.67
C SER A 81 3.19 -1.01 3.47
N VAL A 82 2.88 -0.51 2.28
CA VAL A 82 3.38 -1.08 1.04
C VAL A 82 3.81 0.07 0.14
N ARG A 83 4.99 -0.06 -0.43
CA ARG A 83 5.49 0.94 -1.38
C ARG A 83 5.22 0.50 -2.80
N VAL A 84 4.86 1.45 -3.64
CA VAL A 84 4.69 1.19 -5.07
C VAL A 84 6.08 1.13 -5.68
N GLY A 85 6.40 -0.01 -6.27
CA GLY A 85 7.73 -0.24 -6.81
C GLY A 85 7.88 -0.04 -8.31
#